data_8472be27613e0ba733db5b6d52fed2fe
#
_entry.id   8472be27613e0ba733db5b6d52fed2fe
#
_cell.length_a   1.000
_cell.length_b   1.000
_cell.length_c   1.000
_cell.angle_alpha   90.00
_cell.angle_beta   90.00
_cell.angle_gamma   90.00
#
_symmetry.space_group_name_H-M   'P 1'
#
loop_
_entity.id
_entity.type
_entity.pdbx_description
1 polymer ?
#
loop_
_entity_poly.entity_id
_entity_poly.type
_entity_poly.pdbx_seq_one_letter_code
_entity_poly.pdbx_strand_id
1 'polypeptide(L)'
;MITLNTNYDELYRQIKNIEDRFLDCNSLNSAAVYYATYQSLVDFYFRATLQNPCNKKVNHNKFVKYSGIQRLNTLSKKRINHFIESRKKHLSYISSVFFEFSDILNEFIDSDYYEYLYSKGMPNISVDEGFNILYSFFDECCPKVGELFDKFLEEDKFFMLPEVSLYSNRDGCTIYNSVDNVCDVFLKPNVRSLELLSLVIHELSHVEDMQSYASQSSSINTSLYQMRSPFCEVPAFYNQFRFYEYLLKNDIYKDAAIADWVNNLVMSIESMDNLLLFSMYPSKKLQKQSVCIPKCDVLNAILEERAEDIPIEFDSTDIIDENISLDDSVQYSYGPLFAMTMMDDEQLYNKFLMIRDGYFDSDKLSYIGLSSDEVQQKVIKKSQDFFGKY
;
A
#
# COMPACT_ATOMS: atom_id res chain seq x y z
N MET A 1 -15.57 -30.07 13.29
CA MET A 1 -14.50 -29.67 12.36
C MET A 1 -14.96 -30.12 10.96
N ILE A 2 -15.50 -29.22 10.15
CA ILE A 2 -15.93 -29.53 8.78
C ILE A 2 -14.67 -29.47 7.93
N THR A 3 -14.10 -30.59 7.56
CA THR A 3 -13.07 -30.67 6.53
C THR A 3 -13.70 -30.29 5.19
N LEU A 4 -13.59 -29.04 4.81
CA LEU A 4 -13.92 -28.61 3.47
C LEU A 4 -12.93 -29.28 2.50
N ASN A 5 -13.43 -30.28 1.78
CA ASN A 5 -12.69 -30.88 0.67
C ASN A 5 -12.68 -29.85 -0.49
N THR A 6 -11.83 -28.83 -0.36
CA THR A 6 -11.78 -27.72 -1.30
C THR A 6 -11.15 -28.20 -2.59
N ASN A 7 -11.93 -28.21 -3.66
CA ASN A 7 -11.42 -28.47 -5.01
C ASN A 7 -10.73 -27.20 -5.52
N TYR A 8 -9.42 -27.11 -5.34
CA TYR A 8 -8.61 -25.94 -5.75
C TYR A 8 -8.65 -25.68 -7.26
N ASP A 9 -8.81 -26.71 -8.10
CA ASP A 9 -8.93 -26.53 -9.54
C ASP A 9 -10.29 -25.89 -9.90
N GLU A 10 -11.34 -26.19 -9.15
CA GLU A 10 -12.66 -25.56 -9.29
C GLU A 10 -12.62 -24.12 -8.83
N LEU A 11 -12.04 -23.85 -7.66
CA LEU A 11 -11.87 -22.49 -7.13
C LEU A 11 -11.06 -21.63 -8.08
N TYR A 12 -9.98 -22.17 -8.59
CA TYR A 12 -9.16 -21.50 -9.61
C TYR A 12 -9.97 -21.17 -10.88
N ARG A 13 -10.78 -22.12 -11.36
CA ARG A 13 -11.63 -21.93 -12.53
C ARG A 13 -12.69 -20.84 -12.29
N GLN A 14 -13.24 -20.75 -11.08
CA GLN A 14 -14.17 -19.69 -10.70
C GLN A 14 -13.49 -18.33 -10.67
N ILE A 15 -12.32 -18.22 -10.07
CA ILE A 15 -11.54 -16.97 -10.06
C ILE A 15 -11.27 -16.51 -11.48
N LYS A 16 -10.80 -17.40 -12.36
CA LYS A 16 -10.55 -17.07 -13.75
C LYS A 16 -11.82 -16.63 -14.50
N ASN A 17 -12.93 -17.30 -14.29
CA ASN A 17 -14.21 -16.92 -14.89
C ASN A 17 -14.68 -15.52 -14.40
N ILE A 18 -14.44 -15.17 -13.15
CA ILE A 18 -14.73 -13.83 -12.63
C ILE A 18 -13.79 -12.80 -13.25
N GLU A 19 -12.51 -13.11 -13.41
CA GLU A 19 -11.55 -12.24 -14.11
C GLU A 19 -11.98 -11.99 -15.55
N ASP A 20 -12.35 -13.03 -16.29
CA ASP A 20 -12.81 -12.91 -17.70
C ASP A 20 -14.09 -12.03 -17.78
N ARG A 21 -15.05 -12.24 -16.90
CA ARG A 21 -16.28 -11.41 -16.83
C ARG A 21 -16.00 -9.96 -16.45
N PHE A 22 -14.99 -9.76 -15.61
CA PHE A 22 -14.54 -8.43 -15.26
C PHE A 22 -13.90 -7.74 -16.47
N LEU A 23 -13.17 -8.46 -17.33
CA LEU A 23 -12.59 -7.96 -18.60
C LEU A 23 -13.67 -7.44 -19.56
N ASP A 24 -14.74 -8.19 -19.70
CA ASP A 24 -15.84 -7.88 -20.62
C ASP A 24 -16.82 -6.83 -20.05
N CYS A 25 -16.58 -6.36 -18.82
CA CYS A 25 -17.49 -5.51 -18.11
C CYS A 25 -17.44 -4.05 -18.61
N ASN A 26 -18.55 -3.56 -19.12
CA ASN A 26 -18.67 -2.20 -19.67
C ASN A 26 -19.10 -1.14 -18.65
N SER A 27 -19.55 -1.53 -17.45
CA SER A 27 -19.98 -0.60 -16.41
C SER A 27 -19.13 -0.70 -15.15
N LEU A 28 -18.93 0.44 -14.46
CA LEU A 28 -18.23 0.49 -13.18
C LEU A 28 -18.94 -0.33 -12.09
N ASN A 29 -20.29 -0.32 -12.09
CA ASN A 29 -21.05 -1.08 -11.10
C ASN A 29 -20.86 -2.59 -11.27
N SER A 30 -20.88 -3.08 -12.52
CA SER A 30 -20.58 -4.50 -12.77
C SER A 30 -19.13 -4.83 -12.40
N ALA A 31 -18.20 -3.93 -12.66
CA ALA A 31 -16.80 -4.10 -12.23
C ALA A 31 -16.68 -4.21 -10.72
N ALA A 32 -17.38 -3.38 -9.96
CA ALA A 32 -17.38 -3.42 -8.49
C ALA A 32 -17.92 -4.76 -7.94
N VAL A 33 -18.99 -5.28 -8.54
CA VAL A 33 -19.56 -6.59 -8.15
C VAL A 33 -18.56 -7.72 -8.42
N TYR A 34 -17.91 -7.73 -9.59
CA TYR A 34 -16.90 -8.75 -9.89
C TYR A 34 -15.68 -8.63 -8.99
N TYR A 35 -15.28 -7.40 -8.65
CA TYR A 35 -14.18 -7.18 -7.71
C TYR A 35 -14.49 -7.73 -6.31
N ALA A 36 -15.69 -7.42 -5.76
CA ALA A 36 -16.11 -7.96 -4.47
C ALA A 36 -16.18 -9.50 -4.47
N THR A 37 -16.71 -10.11 -5.54
CA THR A 37 -16.73 -11.56 -5.72
C THR A 37 -15.31 -12.12 -5.76
N TYR A 38 -14.41 -11.44 -6.44
CA TYR A 38 -13.01 -11.82 -6.51
C TYR A 38 -12.36 -11.80 -5.12
N GLN A 39 -12.54 -10.74 -4.34
CA GLN A 39 -12.00 -10.65 -2.96
C GLN A 39 -12.51 -11.80 -2.09
N SER A 40 -13.80 -12.14 -2.17
CA SER A 40 -14.36 -13.29 -1.46
C SER A 40 -13.69 -14.62 -1.83
N LEU A 41 -13.40 -14.82 -3.12
CA LEU A 41 -12.74 -16.05 -3.58
C LEU A 41 -11.27 -16.11 -3.15
N VAL A 42 -10.58 -14.97 -3.12
CA VAL A 42 -9.19 -14.88 -2.64
C VAL A 42 -9.13 -15.14 -1.15
N ASP A 43 -10.00 -14.53 -0.36
CA ASP A 43 -10.10 -14.78 1.08
C ASP A 43 -10.37 -16.27 1.36
N PHE A 44 -11.34 -16.85 0.69
CA PHE A 44 -11.63 -18.28 0.80
C PHE A 44 -10.42 -19.15 0.43
N TYR A 45 -9.68 -18.78 -0.60
CA TYR A 45 -8.46 -19.48 -0.99
C TYR A 45 -7.39 -19.45 0.11
N PHE A 46 -7.14 -18.29 0.71
CA PHE A 46 -6.15 -18.17 1.78
C PHE A 46 -6.55 -19.00 3.00
N ARG A 47 -7.79 -18.90 3.45
CA ARG A 47 -8.30 -19.69 4.58
C ARG A 47 -8.22 -21.20 4.31
N ALA A 48 -8.61 -21.64 3.12
CA ALA A 48 -8.53 -23.06 2.74
C ALA A 48 -7.08 -23.56 2.68
N THR A 49 -6.14 -22.73 2.23
CA THR A 49 -4.71 -23.05 2.18
C THR A 49 -4.12 -23.22 3.59
N LEU A 50 -4.53 -22.38 4.54
CA LEU A 50 -4.12 -22.47 5.94
C LEU A 50 -4.62 -23.73 6.61
N GLN A 51 -5.85 -24.18 6.29
CA GLN A 51 -6.44 -25.37 6.86
C GLN A 51 -5.86 -26.70 6.31
N ASN A 52 -5.25 -26.69 5.13
CA ASN A 52 -4.71 -27.89 4.46
C ASN A 52 -3.26 -27.72 3.97
N PRO A 53 -2.28 -27.69 4.87
CA PRO A 53 -0.88 -27.46 4.51
C PRO A 53 -0.25 -28.52 3.59
N CYS A 54 -0.78 -29.75 3.57
CA CYS A 54 -0.22 -30.84 2.75
C CYS A 54 -0.48 -30.70 1.25
N ASN A 55 -1.49 -29.93 0.84
CA ASN A 55 -1.82 -29.70 -0.56
C ASN A 55 -1.12 -28.47 -1.18
N LYS A 56 -0.24 -27.81 -0.41
CA LYS A 56 0.38 -26.52 -0.76
C LYS A 56 1.19 -26.54 -2.05
N LYS A 57 1.93 -27.60 -2.35
CA LYS A 57 2.95 -27.56 -3.43
C LYS A 57 2.42 -27.61 -4.86
N VAL A 58 1.35 -28.33 -5.14
CA VAL A 58 0.93 -28.58 -6.54
C VAL A 58 -0.05 -27.51 -7.02
N ASN A 59 -1.00 -27.11 -6.19
CA ASN A 59 -2.05 -26.16 -6.57
C ASN A 59 -1.61 -24.71 -6.48
N HIS A 60 -0.67 -24.41 -5.58
CA HIS A 60 -0.16 -23.07 -5.36
C HIS A 60 0.58 -22.52 -6.58
N ASN A 61 1.47 -23.29 -7.21
CA ASN A 61 2.18 -22.85 -8.41
C ASN A 61 1.25 -22.55 -9.59
N LYS A 62 0.12 -23.27 -9.71
CA LYS A 62 -0.89 -22.96 -10.73
C LYS A 62 -1.62 -21.66 -10.39
N PHE A 63 -2.01 -21.46 -9.14
CA PHE A 63 -2.72 -20.28 -8.68
C PHE A 63 -1.87 -19.00 -8.81
N VAL A 64 -0.62 -19.04 -8.34
CA VAL A 64 0.34 -17.92 -8.46
C VAL A 64 0.62 -17.58 -9.93
N LYS A 65 0.80 -18.60 -10.77
CA LYS A 65 1.11 -18.38 -12.20
C LYS A 65 0.00 -17.65 -12.96
N TYR A 66 -1.25 -17.81 -12.55
CA TYR A 66 -2.39 -17.31 -13.31
C TYR A 66 -3.15 -16.15 -12.65
N SER A 67 -3.23 -16.09 -11.33
CA SER A 67 -4.03 -15.06 -10.66
C SER A 67 -3.29 -13.73 -10.49
N GLY A 68 -1.97 -13.75 -10.27
CA GLY A 68 -1.19 -12.54 -10.04
C GLY A 68 -1.09 -11.64 -11.28
N ILE A 69 -0.68 -12.20 -12.41
CA ILE A 69 -0.32 -11.41 -13.60
C ILE A 69 -1.54 -10.98 -14.42
N GLN A 70 -2.52 -11.88 -14.63
CA GLN A 70 -3.70 -11.54 -15.45
C GLN A 70 -4.69 -10.60 -14.75
N ARG A 71 -4.80 -10.71 -13.45
CA ARG A 71 -5.66 -9.87 -12.61
C ARG A 71 -5.26 -8.41 -12.63
N LEU A 72 -3.97 -8.14 -12.47
CA LEU A 72 -3.43 -6.79 -12.59
C LEU A 72 -3.84 -6.17 -13.91
N ASN A 73 -3.84 -6.93 -15.00
CA ASN A 73 -4.12 -6.45 -16.35
C ASN A 73 -5.54 -5.88 -16.56
N THR A 74 -6.51 -6.27 -15.77
CA THR A 74 -7.94 -5.98 -16.05
C THR A 74 -8.45 -4.77 -15.29
N LEU A 75 -8.23 -4.72 -14.01
CA LEU A 75 -8.41 -3.52 -13.18
C LEU A 75 -7.60 -2.38 -13.77
N SER A 76 -6.44 -2.72 -14.27
CA SER A 76 -5.45 -1.89 -14.87
C SER A 76 -5.92 -1.09 -16.06
N LYS A 77 -6.63 -1.67 -17.03
CA LYS A 77 -6.99 -0.89 -18.23
C LYS A 77 -7.81 0.36 -17.90
N LYS A 78 -8.72 0.26 -16.93
CA LYS A 78 -9.50 1.43 -16.51
C LYS A 78 -8.65 2.41 -15.70
N ARG A 79 -7.79 1.91 -14.81
CA ARG A 79 -6.85 2.73 -14.03
C ARG A 79 -5.78 3.35 -14.93
N ILE A 80 -5.21 2.59 -15.87
CA ILE A 80 -4.25 3.09 -16.84
C ILE A 80 -4.83 4.24 -17.66
N ASN A 81 -6.04 4.09 -18.20
CA ASN A 81 -6.67 5.15 -18.97
C ASN A 81 -6.87 6.41 -18.12
N HIS A 82 -7.36 6.25 -16.88
CA HIS A 82 -7.50 7.38 -15.98
C HIS A 82 -6.14 8.00 -15.62
N PHE A 83 -5.12 7.19 -15.35
CA PHE A 83 -3.76 7.68 -15.11
C PHE A 83 -3.22 8.45 -16.32
N ILE A 84 -3.38 7.95 -17.54
CA ILE A 84 -2.95 8.63 -18.76
C ILE A 84 -3.61 10.01 -18.90
N GLU A 85 -4.90 10.13 -18.55
CA GLU A 85 -5.63 11.39 -18.56
C GLU A 85 -5.13 12.37 -17.49
N SER A 86 -4.77 11.88 -16.31
CA SER A 86 -4.34 12.68 -15.16
C SER A 86 -2.82 12.78 -14.99
N ARG A 87 -2.01 12.09 -15.81
CA ARG A 87 -0.55 11.93 -15.60
C ARG A 87 0.22 13.24 -15.45
N LYS A 88 -0.16 14.28 -16.18
CA LYS A 88 0.49 15.60 -16.06
C LYS A 88 0.25 16.23 -14.69
N LYS A 89 -0.94 16.01 -14.10
CA LYS A 89 -1.28 16.47 -12.76
C LYS A 89 -0.48 15.68 -11.70
N HIS A 90 -0.39 14.35 -11.87
CA HIS A 90 0.47 13.52 -11.01
C HIS A 90 1.92 13.96 -11.09
N LEU A 91 2.46 14.12 -12.30
CA LEU A 91 3.83 14.56 -12.51
C LEU A 91 4.09 15.90 -11.81
N SER A 92 3.26 16.92 -12.06
CA SER A 92 3.40 18.24 -11.46
C SER A 92 3.30 18.18 -9.94
N TYR A 93 2.43 17.37 -9.39
CA TYR A 93 2.22 17.25 -7.95
C TYR A 93 3.40 16.56 -7.25
N ILE A 94 3.85 15.43 -7.77
CA ILE A 94 4.93 14.64 -7.16
C ILE A 94 6.28 15.34 -7.35
N SER A 95 6.57 15.89 -8.54
CA SER A 95 7.87 16.53 -8.78
C SER A 95 8.13 17.74 -7.87
N SER A 96 7.08 18.42 -7.42
CA SER A 96 7.25 19.55 -6.48
C SER A 96 7.78 19.13 -5.11
N VAL A 97 7.51 17.89 -4.70
CA VAL A 97 7.93 17.36 -3.38
C VAL A 97 9.17 16.48 -3.49
N PHE A 98 9.26 15.69 -4.56
CA PHE A 98 10.21 14.59 -4.70
C PHE A 98 11.67 14.97 -4.50
N PHE A 99 12.14 15.98 -5.23
CA PHE A 99 13.57 16.30 -5.24
C PHE A 99 14.08 16.75 -3.86
N GLU A 100 13.42 17.73 -3.26
CA GLU A 100 13.85 18.26 -1.95
C GLU A 100 13.68 17.24 -0.83
N PHE A 101 12.59 16.45 -0.88
CA PHE A 101 12.35 15.40 0.11
C PHE A 101 13.38 14.26 -0.03
N SER A 102 13.70 13.86 -1.25
CA SER A 102 14.72 12.86 -1.54
C SER A 102 16.10 13.30 -1.07
N ASP A 103 16.48 14.56 -1.32
CA ASP A 103 17.76 15.11 -0.88
C ASP A 103 17.90 15.06 0.65
N ILE A 104 16.87 15.49 1.40
CA ILE A 104 16.85 15.46 2.87
C ILE A 104 16.96 14.01 3.39
N LEU A 105 16.23 13.09 2.80
CA LEU A 105 16.26 11.70 3.25
C LEU A 105 17.59 11.02 2.92
N ASN A 106 18.16 11.28 1.74
CA ASN A 106 19.45 10.73 1.35
C ASN A 106 20.59 11.28 2.25
N GLU A 107 20.56 12.59 2.59
CA GLU A 107 21.52 13.17 3.54
C GLU A 107 21.46 12.47 4.91
N PHE A 108 20.26 12.10 5.37
CA PHE A 108 20.11 11.35 6.60
C PHE A 108 20.60 9.89 6.47
N ILE A 109 20.28 9.21 5.37
CA ILE A 109 20.69 7.82 5.11
C ILE A 109 22.23 7.72 5.01
N ASP A 110 22.89 8.71 4.45
CA ASP A 110 24.34 8.78 4.33
C ASP A 110 25.05 9.19 5.63
N SER A 111 24.29 9.46 6.71
CA SER A 111 24.85 9.88 7.99
C SER A 111 25.40 8.69 8.80
N ASP A 112 26.44 8.95 9.62
CA ASP A 112 26.99 7.99 10.59
C ASP A 112 25.92 7.48 11.56
N TYR A 113 24.91 8.29 11.84
CA TYR A 113 23.82 7.92 12.73
C TYR A 113 22.90 6.86 12.12
N TYR A 114 22.58 6.96 10.84
CA TYR A 114 21.78 5.94 10.17
C TYR A 114 22.54 4.61 10.04
N GLU A 115 23.85 4.65 9.73
CA GLU A 115 24.69 3.47 9.75
C GLU A 115 24.69 2.79 11.14
N TYR A 116 24.77 3.60 12.20
CA TYR A 116 24.65 3.11 13.58
C TYR A 116 23.29 2.43 13.82
N LEU A 117 22.17 3.06 13.43
CA LEU A 117 20.82 2.49 13.57
C LEU A 117 20.71 1.13 12.87
N TYR A 118 21.22 1.05 11.65
CA TYR A 118 21.20 -0.18 10.85
C TYR A 118 22.04 -1.30 11.49
N SER A 119 23.19 -0.97 12.03
CA SER A 119 24.09 -1.92 12.69
C SER A 119 23.52 -2.49 13.99
N LYS A 120 22.67 -1.75 14.69
CA LYS A 120 22.06 -2.12 15.97
C LYS A 120 21.02 -3.24 15.83
N GLY A 121 20.40 -3.33 14.68
CA GLY A 121 19.33 -4.29 14.39
C GLY A 121 18.03 -3.99 15.15
N MET A 122 17.00 -4.77 14.84
CA MET A 122 15.69 -4.62 15.48
C MET A 122 15.63 -5.32 16.83
N PRO A 123 14.92 -4.73 17.83
CA PRO A 123 14.76 -5.35 19.15
C PRO A 123 13.94 -6.63 19.06
N ASN A 124 14.20 -7.54 19.98
CA ASN A 124 13.34 -8.71 20.19
C ASN A 124 12.32 -8.35 21.28
N ILE A 125 11.08 -8.07 20.88
CA ILE A 125 9.99 -7.67 21.77
C ILE A 125 9.19 -8.93 22.14
N SER A 126 8.95 -9.14 23.43
CA SER A 126 8.11 -10.24 23.88
C SER A 126 6.64 -9.98 23.49
N VAL A 127 5.86 -11.04 23.40
CA VAL A 127 4.41 -10.94 23.06
C VAL A 127 3.69 -10.04 24.06
N ASP A 128 3.90 -10.24 25.37
CA ASP A 128 3.24 -9.44 26.42
C ASP A 128 3.64 -7.95 26.33
N GLU A 129 4.89 -7.68 26.07
CA GLU A 129 5.38 -6.31 25.90
C GLU A 129 4.80 -5.67 24.62
N GLY A 130 4.75 -6.42 23.51
CA GLY A 130 4.15 -5.96 22.26
C GLY A 130 2.66 -5.61 22.44
N PHE A 131 1.90 -6.44 23.15
CA PHE A 131 0.50 -6.13 23.51
C PHE A 131 0.40 -4.88 24.37
N ASN A 132 1.25 -4.73 25.38
CA ASN A 132 1.23 -3.53 26.24
C ASN A 132 1.52 -2.25 25.44
N ILE A 133 2.47 -2.28 24.51
CA ILE A 133 2.77 -1.15 23.64
C ILE A 133 1.57 -0.81 22.73
N LEU A 134 0.96 -1.82 22.09
CA LEU A 134 -0.20 -1.63 21.21
C LEU A 134 -1.39 -1.06 22.00
N TYR A 135 -1.76 -1.62 23.13
CA TYR A 135 -2.88 -1.12 23.94
C TYR A 135 -2.65 0.30 24.42
N SER A 136 -1.45 0.62 24.90
CA SER A 136 -1.12 1.98 25.33
C SER A 136 -1.21 2.99 24.18
N PHE A 137 -0.76 2.60 22.98
CA PHE A 137 -0.90 3.42 21.79
C PHE A 137 -2.35 3.58 21.36
N PHE A 138 -3.13 2.51 21.34
CA PHE A 138 -4.55 2.57 20.96
C PHE A 138 -5.35 3.47 21.91
N ASP A 139 -5.14 3.34 23.22
CA ASP A 139 -5.82 4.15 24.22
C ASP A 139 -5.51 5.65 24.07
N GLU A 140 -4.23 6.00 23.77
CA GLU A 140 -3.82 7.40 23.62
C GLU A 140 -4.16 7.99 22.25
N CYS A 141 -3.97 7.21 21.18
CA CYS A 141 -3.91 7.78 19.84
C CYS A 141 -5.05 7.36 18.91
N CYS A 142 -5.52 6.12 18.95
CA CYS A 142 -6.52 5.62 18.01
C CYS A 142 -7.44 4.53 18.60
N PRO A 143 -8.34 4.92 19.55
CA PRO A 143 -9.20 3.96 20.27
C PRO A 143 -10.03 3.06 19.35
N LYS A 144 -10.51 3.56 18.22
CA LYS A 144 -11.29 2.77 17.26
C LYS A 144 -10.51 1.61 16.66
N VAL A 145 -9.22 1.82 16.38
CA VAL A 145 -8.33 0.74 15.90
C VAL A 145 -8.10 -0.27 17.02
N GLY A 146 -8.00 0.18 18.27
CA GLY A 146 -7.92 -0.68 19.44
C GLY A 146 -9.16 -1.57 19.64
N GLU A 147 -10.35 -1.02 19.49
CA GLU A 147 -11.61 -1.80 19.52
C GLU A 147 -11.64 -2.87 18.40
N LEU A 148 -11.12 -2.54 17.23
CA LEU A 148 -10.99 -3.52 16.14
C LEU A 148 -9.94 -4.58 16.45
N PHE A 149 -8.84 -4.21 17.08
CA PHE A 149 -7.80 -5.16 17.49
C PHE A 149 -8.36 -6.23 18.42
N ASP A 150 -9.08 -5.84 19.49
CA ASP A 150 -9.73 -6.75 20.42
C ASP A 150 -10.71 -7.67 19.70
N LYS A 151 -11.59 -7.09 18.88
CA LYS A 151 -12.55 -7.84 18.10
C LYS A 151 -11.89 -8.87 17.17
N PHE A 152 -10.79 -8.50 16.52
CA PHE A 152 -10.07 -9.38 15.60
C PHE A 152 -9.35 -10.52 16.32
N LEU A 153 -8.87 -10.28 17.54
CA LEU A 153 -8.35 -11.34 18.41
C LEU A 153 -9.44 -12.31 18.85
N GLU A 154 -10.60 -11.79 19.30
CA GLU A 154 -11.74 -12.62 19.75
C GLU A 154 -12.36 -13.46 18.61
N GLU A 155 -12.36 -12.91 17.39
CA GLU A 155 -12.95 -13.58 16.21
C GLU A 155 -11.94 -14.41 15.41
N ASP A 156 -10.69 -14.55 15.87
CA ASP A 156 -9.61 -15.24 15.14
C ASP A 156 -9.43 -14.73 13.70
N LYS A 157 -9.38 -13.38 13.52
CA LYS A 157 -9.30 -12.71 12.21
C LYS A 157 -7.89 -12.37 11.74
N PHE A 158 -6.88 -12.64 12.56
CA PHE A 158 -5.48 -12.56 12.19
C PHE A 158 -4.99 -13.90 11.66
N PHE A 159 -4.43 -13.89 10.47
CA PHE A 159 -3.91 -15.08 9.81
C PHE A 159 -2.46 -14.88 9.41
N MET A 160 -1.67 -15.95 9.51
CA MET A 160 -0.32 -15.93 8.95
C MET A 160 -0.37 -16.16 7.44
N LEU A 161 0.24 -15.26 6.66
CA LEU A 161 0.39 -15.45 5.22
C LEU A 161 1.16 -16.75 4.95
N PRO A 162 0.70 -17.57 4.01
CA PRO A 162 1.48 -18.72 3.56
C PRO A 162 2.82 -18.24 2.99
N GLU A 163 3.92 -18.97 3.27
CA GLU A 163 5.28 -18.65 2.76
C GLU A 163 5.33 -18.43 1.23
N VAL A 164 4.41 -19.04 0.51
CA VAL A 164 4.25 -18.88 -0.95
C VAL A 164 2.85 -18.35 -1.20
N SER A 165 2.65 -17.06 -1.09
CA SER A 165 1.35 -16.41 -1.32
C SER A 165 1.38 -15.58 -2.61
N LEU A 166 0.19 -15.19 -3.08
CA LEU A 166 0.04 -14.21 -4.18
C LEU A 166 0.67 -12.85 -3.84
N TYR A 167 0.88 -12.62 -2.56
CA TYR A 167 1.43 -11.40 -1.99
C TYR A 167 2.81 -11.68 -1.35
N SER A 168 3.63 -12.56 -1.96
CA SER A 168 4.95 -12.95 -1.43
C SER A 168 5.88 -11.76 -1.17
N ASN A 169 5.64 -10.64 -1.83
CA ASN A 169 6.43 -9.40 -1.68
C ASN A 169 5.82 -8.44 -0.63
N ARG A 170 4.72 -8.79 0.03
CA ARG A 170 4.09 -7.97 1.06
C ARG A 170 4.27 -8.62 2.42
N ASP A 171 4.51 -7.81 3.44
CA ASP A 171 4.65 -8.27 4.82
C ASP A 171 3.29 -8.46 5.49
N GLY A 172 2.25 -7.75 5.01
CA GLY A 172 0.87 -7.90 5.41
C GLY A 172 -0.11 -7.63 4.28
N CYS A 173 -1.36 -7.99 4.46
CA CYS A 173 -2.46 -7.51 3.65
C CYS A 173 -3.81 -7.65 4.36
N THR A 174 -4.66 -6.68 4.13
CA THR A 174 -6.07 -6.68 4.53
C THR A 174 -6.94 -7.08 3.34
N ILE A 175 -7.80 -8.09 3.53
CA ILE A 175 -8.80 -8.47 2.54
C ILE A 175 -10.17 -8.12 3.08
N TYR A 176 -10.85 -7.19 2.41
CA TYR A 176 -12.17 -6.74 2.77
C TYR A 176 -13.20 -7.13 1.69
N ASN A 177 -14.21 -7.89 2.10
CA ASN A 177 -15.35 -8.23 1.26
C ASN A 177 -16.51 -7.27 1.56
N SER A 178 -16.77 -6.34 0.65
CA SER A 178 -17.79 -5.32 0.81
C SER A 178 -19.23 -5.85 0.72
N VAL A 179 -19.44 -7.05 0.21
CA VAL A 179 -20.79 -7.67 0.11
C VAL A 179 -21.20 -8.24 1.46
N ASP A 180 -20.31 -9.02 2.08
CA ASP A 180 -20.59 -9.71 3.34
C ASP A 180 -20.11 -8.87 4.54
N ASN A 181 -19.48 -7.72 4.30
CA ASN A 181 -18.85 -6.87 5.32
C ASN A 181 -17.88 -7.65 6.22
N VAL A 182 -17.13 -8.57 5.62
CA VAL A 182 -16.13 -9.38 6.31
C VAL A 182 -14.75 -8.89 5.95
N CYS A 183 -13.91 -8.80 6.96
CA CYS A 183 -12.53 -8.40 6.81
C CYS A 183 -11.61 -9.36 7.55
N ASP A 184 -10.50 -9.70 6.93
CA ASP A 184 -9.44 -10.50 7.53
C ASP A 184 -8.09 -9.84 7.30
N VAL A 185 -7.19 -9.98 8.28
CA VAL A 185 -5.82 -9.48 8.23
C VAL A 185 -4.86 -10.66 8.12
N PHE A 186 -3.98 -10.59 7.14
CA PHE A 186 -2.95 -11.59 6.87
C PHE A 186 -1.58 -10.97 7.09
N LEU A 187 -0.75 -11.61 7.92
CA LEU A 187 0.57 -11.14 8.31
C LEU A 187 1.64 -12.16 7.93
N LYS A 188 2.82 -11.70 7.54
CA LYS A 188 3.94 -12.56 7.20
C LYS A 188 4.58 -13.14 8.48
N PRO A 189 4.89 -14.45 8.53
CA PRO A 189 5.32 -15.10 9.77
C PRO A 189 6.71 -14.67 10.28
N ASN A 190 7.54 -14.06 9.45
CA ASN A 190 8.94 -13.75 9.76
C ASN A 190 9.21 -12.23 9.86
N VAL A 191 8.17 -11.42 10.09
CA VAL A 191 8.33 -9.98 10.31
C VAL A 191 8.98 -9.74 11.66
N ARG A 192 9.91 -8.80 11.74
CA ARG A 192 10.60 -8.43 12.99
C ARG A 192 9.62 -7.83 13.99
N SER A 193 9.91 -7.95 15.29
CA SER A 193 8.94 -7.65 16.34
C SER A 193 8.34 -6.25 16.28
N LEU A 194 9.13 -5.18 16.10
CA LEU A 194 8.60 -3.81 16.01
C LEU A 194 7.89 -3.57 14.69
N GLU A 195 8.45 -4.06 13.58
CA GLU A 195 7.80 -4.03 12.26
C GLU A 195 6.45 -4.75 12.29
N LEU A 196 6.33 -5.86 13.07
CA LEU A 196 5.05 -6.53 13.24
C LEU A 196 4.02 -5.64 13.94
N LEU A 197 4.41 -4.91 14.99
CA LEU A 197 3.50 -4.00 15.69
C LEU A 197 3.03 -2.86 14.77
N SER A 198 3.94 -2.24 14.03
CA SER A 198 3.62 -1.20 13.06
C SER A 198 2.73 -1.72 11.93
N LEU A 199 2.98 -2.95 11.46
CA LEU A 199 2.19 -3.62 10.44
C LEU A 199 0.78 -3.95 10.92
N VAL A 200 0.61 -4.43 12.16
CA VAL A 200 -0.72 -4.66 12.75
C VAL A 200 -1.54 -3.38 12.76
N ILE A 201 -0.93 -2.25 13.14
CA ILE A 201 -1.59 -0.94 13.14
C ILE A 201 -1.96 -0.52 11.71
N HIS A 202 -1.04 -0.70 10.77
CA HIS A 202 -1.25 -0.41 9.34
C HIS A 202 -2.45 -1.18 8.78
N GLU A 203 -2.47 -2.49 8.94
CA GLU A 203 -3.52 -3.35 8.41
C GLU A 203 -4.89 -3.12 9.08
N LEU A 204 -4.91 -2.91 10.40
CA LEU A 204 -6.15 -2.57 11.10
C LEU A 204 -6.67 -1.18 10.73
N SER A 205 -5.80 -0.26 10.34
CA SER A 205 -6.23 1.06 9.84
C SER A 205 -6.91 0.96 8.48
N HIS A 206 -6.50 0.01 7.63
CA HIS A 206 -7.27 -0.34 6.43
C HIS A 206 -8.65 -0.89 6.79
N VAL A 207 -8.74 -1.75 7.82
CA VAL A 207 -10.03 -2.27 8.29
C VAL A 207 -10.94 -1.14 8.75
N GLU A 208 -10.44 -0.26 9.61
CA GLU A 208 -11.20 0.89 10.14
C GLU A 208 -11.70 1.78 9.00
N ASP A 209 -10.83 2.13 8.06
CA ASP A 209 -11.19 2.95 6.91
C ASP A 209 -12.27 2.30 6.04
N MET A 210 -12.12 1.02 5.71
CA MET A 210 -13.09 0.28 4.89
C MET A 210 -14.44 0.14 5.59
N GLN A 211 -14.45 -0.18 6.87
CA GLN A 211 -15.70 -0.31 7.64
C GLN A 211 -16.38 1.05 7.84
N SER A 212 -15.60 2.09 8.12
CA SER A 212 -16.11 3.47 8.22
C SER A 212 -16.74 3.92 6.90
N TYR A 213 -16.08 3.66 5.78
CA TYR A 213 -16.63 3.97 4.46
C TYR A 213 -17.89 3.14 4.14
N ALA A 214 -17.86 1.84 4.41
CA ALA A 214 -18.98 0.93 4.17
C ALA A 214 -20.22 1.27 5.00
N SER A 215 -20.05 1.79 6.21
CA SER A 215 -21.17 2.22 7.07
C SER A 215 -21.98 3.38 6.47
N GLN A 216 -21.38 4.16 5.56
CA GLN A 216 -21.96 5.34 4.94
C GLN A 216 -22.28 5.14 3.44
N SER A 217 -21.91 3.97 2.88
CA SER A 217 -21.95 3.70 1.45
C SER A 217 -22.55 2.35 1.14
N SER A 218 -23.00 2.16 -0.11
CA SER A 218 -23.39 0.83 -0.57
C SER A 218 -22.15 -0.06 -0.79
N SER A 219 -22.36 -1.39 -0.76
CA SER A 219 -21.29 -2.36 -1.05
C SER A 219 -20.64 -2.14 -2.42
N ILE A 220 -21.41 -1.69 -3.42
CA ILE A 220 -20.90 -1.32 -4.74
C ILE A 220 -19.94 -0.12 -4.63
N ASN A 221 -20.34 0.93 -3.92
CA ASN A 221 -19.49 2.11 -3.73
C ASN A 221 -18.23 1.78 -2.95
N THR A 222 -18.31 0.92 -1.94
CA THR A 222 -17.14 0.45 -1.18
C THR A 222 -16.18 -0.32 -2.07
N SER A 223 -16.67 -1.22 -2.92
CA SER A 223 -15.83 -1.90 -3.92
C SER A 223 -15.23 -0.92 -4.93
N LEU A 224 -15.97 0.09 -5.36
CA LEU A 224 -15.46 1.14 -6.24
C LEU A 224 -14.37 1.98 -5.57
N TYR A 225 -14.53 2.29 -4.29
CA TYR A 225 -13.50 2.95 -3.50
C TYR A 225 -12.20 2.14 -3.49
N GLN A 226 -12.26 0.88 -3.08
CA GLN A 226 -11.10 -0.02 -3.08
C GLN A 226 -10.42 -0.14 -4.45
N MET A 227 -11.22 -0.14 -5.52
CA MET A 227 -10.71 -0.31 -6.88
C MET A 227 -10.01 0.91 -7.45
N ARG A 228 -10.47 2.10 -7.13
CA ARG A 228 -10.09 3.33 -7.85
C ARG A 228 -9.35 4.36 -7.03
N SER A 229 -9.44 4.29 -5.71
CA SER A 229 -8.80 5.30 -4.87
C SER A 229 -7.27 5.18 -4.91
N PRO A 230 -6.56 6.25 -5.26
CA PRO A 230 -5.11 6.32 -5.12
C PRO A 230 -4.68 6.54 -3.66
N PHE A 231 -5.64 6.67 -2.74
CA PHE A 231 -5.43 7.15 -1.37
C PHE A 231 -5.69 6.08 -0.31
N CYS A 232 -5.87 4.82 -0.71
CA CYS A 232 -6.21 3.74 0.23
C CYS A 232 -5.11 3.49 1.28
N GLU A 233 -3.85 3.82 0.98
CA GLU A 233 -2.74 3.69 1.91
C GLU A 233 -2.63 4.86 2.92
N VAL A 234 -3.30 5.99 2.68
CA VAL A 234 -3.18 7.17 3.54
C VAL A 234 -3.65 6.93 4.97
N PRO A 235 -4.83 6.32 5.23
CA PRO A 235 -5.26 6.02 6.60
C PRO A 235 -4.32 5.07 7.34
N ALA A 236 -3.76 4.10 6.64
CA ALA A 236 -2.82 3.14 7.20
C ALA A 236 -1.52 3.82 7.61
N PHE A 237 -0.87 4.57 6.72
CA PHE A 237 0.33 5.33 7.05
C PHE A 237 0.08 6.43 8.08
N TYR A 238 -1.10 7.05 8.09
CA TYR A 238 -1.45 8.05 9.09
C TYR A 238 -1.35 7.51 10.52
N ASN A 239 -1.94 6.34 10.80
CA ASN A 239 -1.84 5.73 12.12
C ASN A 239 -0.48 5.08 12.37
N GLN A 240 0.16 4.52 11.36
CA GLN A 240 1.50 3.95 11.47
C GLN A 240 2.54 5.02 11.84
N PHE A 241 2.51 6.21 11.22
CA PHE A 241 3.44 7.29 11.55
C PHE A 241 3.16 7.91 12.92
N ARG A 242 1.89 8.01 13.34
CA ARG A 242 1.53 8.39 14.71
C ARG A 242 2.03 7.37 15.73
N PHE A 243 2.09 6.09 15.37
CA PHE A 243 2.71 5.09 16.23
C PHE A 243 4.20 5.32 16.41
N TYR A 244 4.95 5.64 15.35
CA TYR A 244 6.34 6.01 15.50
C TYR A 244 6.52 7.26 16.37
N GLU A 245 5.72 8.30 16.19
CA GLU A 245 5.76 9.48 17.07
C GLU A 245 5.46 9.13 18.54
N TYR A 246 4.50 8.25 18.77
CA TYR A 246 4.19 7.74 20.11
C TYR A 246 5.40 7.03 20.73
N LEU A 247 6.06 6.16 20.00
CA LEU A 247 7.26 5.46 20.46
C LEU A 247 8.39 6.45 20.80
N LEU A 248 8.62 7.44 19.94
CA LEU A 248 9.65 8.46 20.14
C LEU A 248 9.35 9.35 21.35
N LYS A 249 8.10 9.76 21.52
CA LYS A 249 7.65 10.61 22.63
C LYS A 249 7.83 9.90 23.98
N ASN A 250 7.60 8.60 24.02
CA ASN A 250 7.67 7.78 25.23
C ASN A 250 9.04 7.08 25.42
N ASP A 251 10.02 7.36 24.58
CA ASP A 251 11.36 6.74 24.58
C ASP A 251 11.33 5.19 24.50
N ILE A 252 10.35 4.66 23.76
CA ILE A 252 10.15 3.23 23.56
C ILE A 252 10.83 2.81 22.25
N TYR A 253 11.86 1.98 22.31
CA TYR A 253 12.58 1.47 21.13
C TYR A 253 12.90 2.52 20.07
N LYS A 254 13.27 3.72 20.51
CA LYS A 254 13.43 4.92 19.70
C LYS A 254 14.26 4.70 18.43
N ASP A 255 15.42 4.07 18.56
CA ASP A 255 16.32 3.85 17.41
C ASP A 255 15.67 2.93 16.36
N ALA A 256 14.98 1.87 16.81
CA ALA A 256 14.26 0.97 15.93
C ALA A 256 13.04 1.64 15.27
N ALA A 257 12.33 2.50 16.02
CA ALA A 257 11.21 3.26 15.47
C ALA A 257 11.67 4.24 14.37
N ILE A 258 12.82 4.91 14.56
CA ILE A 258 13.42 5.77 13.54
C ILE A 258 13.78 4.94 12.29
N ALA A 259 14.46 3.81 12.48
CA ALA A 259 14.88 2.96 11.37
C ALA A 259 13.69 2.44 10.55
N ASP A 260 12.62 1.99 11.22
CA ASP A 260 11.41 1.49 10.56
C ASP A 260 10.66 2.61 9.83
N TRP A 261 10.57 3.81 10.45
CA TRP A 261 9.98 4.98 9.80
C TRP A 261 10.76 5.39 8.54
N VAL A 262 12.09 5.47 8.63
CA VAL A 262 12.96 5.79 7.49
C VAL A 262 12.78 4.77 6.37
N ASN A 263 12.70 3.48 6.67
CA ASN A 263 12.46 2.44 5.66
C ASN A 263 11.13 2.68 4.89
N ASN A 264 10.07 3.08 5.59
CA ASN A 264 8.80 3.42 4.94
C ASN A 264 8.90 4.69 4.06
N LEU A 265 9.72 5.66 4.45
CA LEU A 265 9.97 6.86 3.64
C LEU A 265 10.84 6.55 2.41
N VAL A 266 11.80 5.65 2.52
CA VAL A 266 12.60 5.14 1.37
C VAL A 266 11.67 4.49 0.35
N MET A 267 10.78 3.59 0.77
CA MET A 267 9.78 2.99 -0.12
C MET A 267 8.88 4.03 -0.79
N SER A 268 8.56 5.11 -0.08
CA SER A 268 7.77 6.22 -0.65
C SER A 268 8.54 6.93 -1.76
N ILE A 269 9.83 7.23 -1.56
CA ILE A 269 10.68 7.87 -2.57
C ILE A 269 10.84 6.98 -3.80
N GLU A 270 11.10 5.69 -3.62
CA GLU A 270 11.15 4.72 -4.72
C GLU A 270 9.84 4.66 -5.50
N SER A 271 8.72 4.72 -4.80
CA SER A 271 7.39 4.75 -5.42
C SER A 271 7.14 6.05 -6.19
N MET A 272 7.62 7.20 -5.68
CA MET A 272 7.55 8.48 -6.39
C MET A 272 8.43 8.47 -7.65
N ASP A 273 9.64 7.93 -7.58
CA ASP A 273 10.53 7.75 -8.74
C ASP A 273 9.84 6.90 -9.82
N ASN A 274 9.28 5.76 -9.43
CA ASN A 274 8.53 4.90 -10.34
C ASN A 274 7.30 5.60 -10.93
N LEU A 275 6.59 6.43 -10.15
CA LEU A 275 5.46 7.22 -10.63
C LEU A 275 5.89 8.30 -11.63
N LEU A 276 7.03 8.94 -11.42
CA LEU A 276 7.65 9.88 -12.37
C LEU A 276 7.99 9.16 -13.68
N LEU A 277 8.60 7.96 -13.61
CA LEU A 277 8.89 7.14 -14.79
C LEU A 277 7.60 6.78 -15.55
N PHE A 278 6.54 6.31 -14.87
CA PHE A 278 5.25 6.05 -15.51
C PHE A 278 4.64 7.30 -16.15
N SER A 279 4.83 8.46 -15.54
CA SER A 279 4.34 9.73 -16.08
C SER A 279 5.04 10.15 -17.38
N MET A 280 6.27 9.69 -17.60
CA MET A 280 7.04 9.90 -18.83
C MET A 280 6.85 8.77 -19.86
N TYR A 281 6.36 7.61 -19.43
CA TYR A 281 6.23 6.43 -20.28
C TYR A 281 5.23 6.65 -21.43
N PRO A 282 5.52 6.18 -22.68
CA PRO A 282 4.65 6.41 -23.83
C PRO A 282 3.25 5.86 -23.65
N SER A 283 2.22 6.72 -23.76
CA SER A 283 0.81 6.33 -23.53
C SER A 283 0.37 5.16 -24.39
N LYS A 284 0.82 5.08 -25.65
CA LYS A 284 0.46 3.99 -26.58
C LYS A 284 1.07 2.65 -26.14
N LYS A 285 2.25 2.68 -25.51
CA LYS A 285 2.89 1.47 -24.96
C LYS A 285 2.18 1.08 -23.68
N LEU A 286 1.89 2.03 -22.77
CA LEU A 286 1.20 1.79 -21.51
C LEU A 286 -0.19 1.16 -21.71
N GLN A 287 -0.97 1.62 -22.70
CA GLN A 287 -2.30 1.05 -23.02
C GLN A 287 -2.26 -0.43 -23.45
N LYS A 288 -1.14 -0.91 -23.94
CA LYS A 288 -0.97 -2.28 -24.45
C LYS A 288 -0.39 -3.23 -23.41
N GLN A 289 0.15 -2.71 -22.33
CA GLN A 289 0.88 -3.49 -21.33
C GLN A 289 0.07 -3.70 -20.03
N SER A 290 0.61 -4.52 -19.16
CA SER A 290 0.10 -4.70 -17.79
C SER A 290 0.50 -3.52 -16.91
N VAL A 291 -0.10 -3.43 -15.72
CA VAL A 291 0.27 -2.44 -14.69
C VAL A 291 1.63 -2.71 -14.07
N CYS A 292 2.11 -3.93 -14.22
CA CYS A 292 3.41 -4.36 -13.71
C CYS A 292 4.33 -4.54 -14.91
N ILE A 293 5.34 -3.70 -15.00
CA ILE A 293 6.26 -3.62 -16.16
C ILE A 293 7.69 -3.70 -15.62
N PRO A 294 8.60 -4.43 -16.29
CA PRO A 294 10.02 -4.36 -15.96
C PRO A 294 10.51 -2.91 -16.02
N LYS A 295 11.20 -2.45 -14.98
CA LYS A 295 11.72 -1.07 -14.88
C LYS A 295 12.63 -0.75 -16.08
N CYS A 296 13.44 -1.72 -16.51
CA CYS A 296 14.28 -1.60 -17.70
C CYS A 296 13.47 -1.34 -18.99
N ASP A 297 12.30 -1.97 -19.17
CA ASP A 297 11.44 -1.74 -20.32
C ASP A 297 10.85 -0.33 -20.34
N VAL A 298 10.53 0.20 -19.14
CA VAL A 298 10.04 1.58 -18.99
C VAL A 298 11.14 2.57 -19.36
N LEU A 299 12.34 2.40 -18.84
CA LEU A 299 13.50 3.27 -19.11
C LEU A 299 13.87 3.22 -20.60
N ASN A 300 14.01 2.04 -21.19
CA ASN A 300 14.32 1.90 -22.61
C ASN A 300 13.29 2.59 -23.51
N ALA A 301 12.00 2.47 -23.18
CA ALA A 301 10.94 3.10 -23.95
C ALA A 301 10.94 4.63 -23.85
N ILE A 302 11.31 5.19 -22.68
CA ILE A 302 11.47 6.63 -22.49
C ILE A 302 12.68 7.12 -23.31
N LEU A 303 13.80 6.40 -23.25
CA LEU A 303 15.01 6.73 -24.00
C LEU A 303 14.78 6.69 -25.53
N GLU A 304 14.07 5.67 -26.04
CA GLU A 304 13.72 5.57 -27.46
C GLU A 304 12.88 6.77 -27.96
N GLU A 305 11.95 7.31 -27.14
CA GLU A 305 11.15 8.48 -27.55
C GLU A 305 11.84 9.82 -27.38
N ARG A 306 12.83 9.91 -26.49
CA ARG A 306 13.48 11.16 -26.07
C ARG A 306 14.99 11.21 -26.29
N ALA A 307 15.52 10.33 -27.15
CA ALA A 307 16.96 10.13 -27.35
C ALA A 307 17.76 11.41 -27.70
N GLU A 308 17.10 12.52 -28.07
CA GLU A 308 17.77 13.78 -28.39
C GLU A 308 17.81 14.78 -27.23
N ASP A 309 17.03 14.56 -26.12
CA ASP A 309 16.79 15.61 -25.11
C ASP A 309 17.28 15.27 -23.67
N ILE A 310 17.78 14.06 -23.40
CA ILE A 310 18.14 13.67 -22.03
C ILE A 310 19.65 13.45 -21.90
N PRO A 311 20.39 14.32 -21.22
CA PRO A 311 21.75 14.04 -20.79
C PRO A 311 21.73 13.21 -19.50
N ILE A 312 21.22 11.98 -19.54
CA ILE A 312 21.26 11.07 -18.40
C ILE A 312 22.11 9.88 -18.81
N GLU A 313 23.33 9.80 -18.28
CA GLU A 313 24.09 8.55 -18.22
C GLU A 313 23.42 7.65 -17.19
N PHE A 314 22.54 6.78 -17.64
CA PHE A 314 22.09 5.67 -16.80
C PHE A 314 23.18 4.62 -16.77
N ASP A 315 23.75 4.37 -15.62
CA ASP A 315 24.59 3.19 -15.41
C ASP A 315 23.71 1.95 -15.51
N SER A 316 23.79 1.26 -16.64
CA SER A 316 22.94 0.10 -16.95
C SER A 316 23.27 -1.14 -16.12
N THR A 317 24.26 -1.06 -15.23
CA THR A 317 24.71 -2.20 -14.41
C THR A 317 23.89 -2.41 -13.14
N ASP A 318 23.17 -1.38 -12.67
CA ASP A 318 22.34 -1.45 -11.46
C ASP A 318 20.83 -1.61 -11.72
N ILE A 319 20.42 -1.72 -12.98
CA ILE A 319 19.02 -2.00 -13.33
C ILE A 319 18.76 -3.49 -13.10
N ILE A 320 18.48 -3.83 -11.86
CA ILE A 320 17.93 -5.14 -11.49
C ILE A 320 16.63 -5.34 -12.29
N ASP A 321 16.34 -6.58 -12.68
CA ASP A 321 15.10 -7.04 -13.33
C ASP A 321 13.87 -6.86 -12.39
N GLU A 322 13.68 -5.64 -11.91
CA GLU A 322 12.60 -5.28 -11.00
C GLU A 322 11.36 -4.87 -11.80
N ASN A 323 10.24 -5.49 -11.46
CA ASN A 323 8.95 -5.09 -11.99
C ASN A 323 8.37 -3.95 -11.16
N ILE A 324 8.10 -2.82 -11.79
CA ILE A 324 7.40 -1.70 -11.16
C ILE A 324 5.89 -1.77 -11.41
N SER A 325 5.10 -1.46 -10.39
CA SER A 325 3.64 -1.47 -10.43
C SER A 325 3.11 -0.04 -10.42
N LEU A 326 2.25 0.31 -11.38
CA LEU A 326 1.62 1.62 -11.42
C LEU A 326 0.74 1.86 -10.19
N ASP A 327 -0.04 0.86 -9.78
CA ASP A 327 -0.94 1.00 -8.63
C ASP A 327 -0.15 1.21 -7.34
N ASP A 328 0.90 0.41 -7.11
CA ASP A 328 1.75 0.54 -5.93
C ASP A 328 2.52 1.88 -5.98
N SER A 329 3.03 2.27 -7.15
CA SER A 329 3.70 3.57 -7.33
C SER A 329 2.78 4.75 -6.96
N VAL A 330 1.50 4.70 -7.32
CA VAL A 330 0.55 5.76 -6.96
C VAL A 330 0.23 5.73 -5.46
N GLN A 331 -0.10 4.56 -4.92
CA GLN A 331 -0.57 4.41 -3.54
C GLN A 331 0.53 4.70 -2.52
N TYR A 332 1.72 4.16 -2.72
CA TYR A 332 2.87 4.36 -1.83
C TYR A 332 3.59 5.70 -2.04
N SER A 333 3.30 6.43 -3.13
CA SER A 333 3.70 7.83 -3.23
C SER A 333 2.82 8.72 -2.36
N TYR A 334 1.50 8.62 -2.49
CA TYR A 334 0.56 9.50 -1.79
C TYR A 334 0.31 9.11 -0.34
N GLY A 335 0.33 7.81 -0.02
CA GLY A 335 0.08 7.32 1.33
C GLY A 335 0.96 7.99 2.37
N PRO A 336 2.28 7.82 2.31
CA PRO A 336 3.22 8.44 3.26
C PRO A 336 3.22 9.97 3.20
N LEU A 337 3.18 10.58 2.00
CA LEU A 337 3.18 12.04 1.87
C LEU A 337 2.00 12.70 2.58
N PHE A 338 0.79 12.20 2.34
CA PHE A 338 -0.41 12.78 2.97
C PHE A 338 -0.48 12.44 4.44
N ALA A 339 -0.03 11.24 4.86
CA ALA A 339 0.09 10.90 6.26
C ALA A 339 1.00 11.90 6.99
N MET A 340 2.22 12.14 6.49
CA MET A 340 3.15 13.15 7.06
C MET A 340 2.54 14.55 7.12
N THR A 341 1.80 14.93 6.07
CA THR A 341 1.19 16.25 5.97
C THR A 341 0.10 16.46 7.03
N MET A 342 -0.61 15.40 7.41
CA MET A 342 -1.81 15.47 8.24
C MET A 342 -1.63 14.96 9.67
N MET A 343 -0.53 14.28 10.00
CA MET A 343 -0.39 13.58 11.29
C MET A 343 -0.50 14.50 12.52
N ASP A 344 -0.21 15.80 12.37
CA ASP A 344 -0.36 16.81 13.41
C ASP A 344 -1.67 17.62 13.28
N ASP A 345 -2.54 17.29 12.31
CA ASP A 345 -3.75 18.06 11.99
C ASP A 345 -4.94 17.11 11.74
N GLU A 346 -5.56 16.66 12.83
CA GLU A 346 -6.72 15.77 12.78
C GLU A 346 -7.90 16.39 12.01
N GLN A 347 -8.04 17.71 12.00
CA GLN A 347 -9.11 18.36 11.25
C GLN A 347 -8.86 18.24 9.75
N LEU A 348 -7.61 18.38 9.33
CA LEU A 348 -7.23 18.17 7.93
C LEU A 348 -7.42 16.70 7.52
N TYR A 349 -7.03 15.75 8.37
CA TYR A 349 -7.26 14.34 8.15
C TYR A 349 -8.76 14.02 8.01
N ASN A 350 -9.60 14.56 8.87
CA ASN A 350 -11.06 14.38 8.77
C ASN A 350 -11.64 14.98 7.47
N LYS A 351 -11.14 16.11 7.00
CA LYS A 351 -11.53 16.67 5.67
C LYS A 351 -11.09 15.77 4.54
N PHE A 352 -9.88 15.22 4.62
CA PHE A 352 -9.36 14.26 3.64
C PHE A 352 -10.24 13.02 3.54
N LEU A 353 -10.67 12.44 4.67
CA LEU A 353 -11.57 11.29 4.70
C LEU A 353 -12.89 11.52 3.94
N MET A 354 -13.34 12.76 3.79
CA MET A 354 -14.56 13.09 3.03
C MET A 354 -14.38 13.08 1.52
N ILE A 355 -13.14 13.12 1.02
CA ILE A 355 -12.84 13.20 -0.42
C ILE A 355 -12.03 12.03 -0.96
N ARG A 356 -11.61 11.10 -0.09
CA ARG A 356 -10.68 10.02 -0.40
C ARG A 356 -11.21 8.97 -1.39
N ASP A 357 -12.52 8.94 -1.64
CA ASP A 357 -13.18 7.92 -2.45
C ASP A 357 -13.11 8.15 -3.96
N GLY A 358 -12.51 9.27 -4.35
CA GLY A 358 -12.40 9.68 -5.75
C GLY A 358 -11.11 9.23 -6.42
N TYR A 359 -11.03 9.50 -7.71
CA TYR A 359 -9.76 9.55 -8.42
C TYR A 359 -8.95 10.76 -7.97
N PHE A 360 -7.66 10.74 -8.28
CA PHE A 360 -6.80 11.89 -8.04
C PHE A 360 -7.37 13.18 -8.67
N ASP A 361 -7.62 14.17 -7.83
CA ASP A 361 -8.18 15.46 -8.22
C ASP A 361 -7.45 16.57 -7.44
N SER A 362 -6.49 17.21 -8.10
CA SER A 362 -5.65 18.27 -7.50
C SER A 362 -6.48 19.47 -7.01
N ASP A 363 -7.61 19.76 -7.64
CA ASP A 363 -8.45 20.90 -7.27
C ASP A 363 -9.20 20.63 -5.96
N LYS A 364 -9.70 19.40 -5.79
CA LYS A 364 -10.30 18.96 -4.51
C LYS A 364 -9.29 18.92 -3.39
N LEU A 365 -8.08 18.40 -3.66
CA LEU A 365 -6.99 18.37 -2.69
C LEU A 365 -6.61 19.78 -2.26
N SER A 366 -6.45 20.71 -3.20
CA SER A 366 -6.15 22.12 -2.90
C SER A 366 -7.25 22.78 -2.08
N TYR A 367 -8.52 22.48 -2.38
CA TYR A 367 -9.65 23.03 -1.64
C TYR A 367 -9.65 22.67 -0.14
N ILE A 368 -9.11 21.51 0.25
CA ILE A 368 -9.04 21.11 1.65
C ILE A 368 -7.70 21.47 2.33
N GLY A 369 -6.73 22.04 1.62
CA GLY A 369 -5.42 22.40 2.15
C GLY A 369 -4.35 21.34 1.90
N LEU A 370 -4.49 20.58 0.82
CA LEU A 370 -3.53 19.59 0.32
C LEU A 370 -3.11 19.92 -1.12
N SER A 371 -2.85 21.19 -1.43
CA SER A 371 -2.18 21.55 -2.69
C SER A 371 -0.74 21.02 -2.71
N SER A 372 -0.13 20.91 -3.88
CA SER A 372 1.27 20.47 -3.99
C SER A 372 2.21 21.31 -3.14
N ASP A 373 2.02 22.64 -3.12
CA ASP A 373 2.86 23.56 -2.34
C ASP A 373 2.66 23.38 -0.83
N GLU A 374 1.43 23.19 -0.37
CA GLU A 374 1.13 22.95 1.06
C GLU A 374 1.71 21.62 1.52
N VAL A 375 1.57 20.56 0.71
CA VAL A 375 2.15 19.24 1.01
C VAL A 375 3.67 19.33 1.03
N GLN A 376 4.30 19.96 0.01
CA GLN A 376 5.74 20.17 -0.02
C GLN A 376 6.22 20.86 1.25
N GLN A 377 5.67 22.03 1.58
CA GLN A 377 6.10 22.81 2.75
C GLN A 377 5.98 22.01 4.05
N LYS A 378 4.87 21.28 4.26
CA LYS A 378 4.67 20.51 5.49
C LYS A 378 5.58 19.29 5.56
N VAL A 379 5.73 18.54 4.44
CA VAL A 379 6.61 17.36 4.38
C VAL A 379 8.06 17.76 4.60
N ILE A 380 8.56 18.78 3.89
CA ILE A 380 9.94 19.26 4.00
C ILE A 380 10.21 19.75 5.42
N LYS A 381 9.33 20.60 5.96
CA LYS A 381 9.49 21.08 7.34
C LYS A 381 9.52 19.92 8.34
N LYS A 382 8.58 18.97 8.23
CA LYS A 382 8.53 17.82 9.15
C LYS A 382 9.77 16.94 9.04
N SER A 383 10.27 16.72 7.82
CA SER A 383 11.49 15.97 7.59
C SER A 383 12.72 16.67 8.18
N GLN A 384 12.86 17.98 7.97
CA GLN A 384 13.93 18.78 8.57
C GLN A 384 13.85 18.80 10.11
N ASP A 385 12.65 18.98 10.69
CA ASP A 385 12.41 18.95 12.13
C ASP A 385 12.70 17.57 12.73
N PHE A 386 12.49 16.49 11.97
CA PHE A 386 12.73 15.12 12.39
C PHE A 386 14.22 14.75 12.26
N PHE A 387 14.76 14.82 11.06
CA PHE A 387 16.13 14.40 10.77
C PHE A 387 17.19 15.36 11.33
N GLY A 388 16.91 16.66 11.41
CA GLY A 388 17.81 17.65 11.99
C GLY A 388 18.06 17.52 13.50
N LYS A 389 17.40 16.55 14.17
CA LYS A 389 17.64 16.21 15.58
C LYS A 389 18.76 15.19 15.75
N TYR A 390 19.14 14.53 14.70
CA TYR A 390 20.06 13.41 14.66
C TYR A 390 21.23 13.67 13.71
#